data_4bdfe13551b222b1a190610d448cda9e
#
_entry.id   4bdfe13551b222b1a190610d448cda9e
#
_cell.length_a   1.000
_cell.length_b   1.000
_cell.length_c   1.000
_cell.angle_alpha   90.00
_cell.angle_beta   90.00
_cell.angle_gamma   90.00
#
_symmetry.space_group_name_H-M   'P 1'
#
loop_
_entity.id
_entity.type
_entity.pdbx_description
1 polymer ?
#
loop_
_entity_poly.entity_id
_entity_poly.type
_entity_poly.pdbx_seq_one_letter_code
_entity_poly.pdbx_strand_id
1 'polypeptide(L)'
;VVTVVQQEGGAFELFQRIIADNLVSPLAVLLFQIIVILAAVRIFSWLFSYIGQPGVMGEIIAGIVLGPSLLGYFFPNFFEMLFPPASLMNLNLLSQIGLVLFMFVIGMELDFGVLKNKMNETLVISHAGIVVPFFLGIVTSFWVYEKYAVTHTAFLPFALFIGISMSITAFPVLARIVQERGL
;
A
#
# COMPACT_ATOMS: atom_id res chain seq x y z
N VAL A 1 34.72 -25.90 -36.25
CA VAL A 1 34.37 -27.12 -35.50
C VAL A 1 33.44 -26.68 -34.39
N VAL A 2 32.14 -26.81 -34.62
CA VAL A 2 31.10 -26.54 -33.65
C VAL A 2 31.05 -27.75 -32.74
N THR A 3 31.49 -27.60 -31.51
CA THR A 3 31.35 -28.61 -30.47
C THR A 3 29.88 -28.64 -30.07
N VAL A 4 29.15 -29.63 -30.57
CA VAL A 4 27.82 -29.99 -30.08
C VAL A 4 28.03 -30.59 -28.69
N VAL A 5 27.74 -29.79 -27.66
CA VAL A 5 27.64 -30.30 -26.28
C VAL A 5 26.44 -31.26 -26.29
N GLN A 6 26.70 -32.55 -26.19
CA GLN A 6 25.68 -33.57 -25.96
C GLN A 6 25.00 -33.26 -24.63
N GLN A 7 23.77 -32.90 -24.72
CA GLN A 7 22.87 -32.68 -23.58
C GLN A 7 22.28 -34.05 -23.21
N GLU A 8 23.05 -34.86 -22.46
CA GLU A 8 22.58 -36.08 -21.81
C GLU A 8 21.76 -35.71 -20.56
N GLY A 9 20.59 -35.21 -20.78
CA GLY A 9 19.54 -35.11 -19.77
C GLY A 9 18.24 -35.62 -20.38
N GLY A 10 17.60 -36.60 -19.77
CA GLY A 10 16.33 -37.12 -20.27
C GLY A 10 15.30 -36.00 -20.40
N ALA A 11 14.29 -36.13 -21.25
CA ALA A 11 13.23 -35.14 -21.45
C ALA A 11 12.62 -34.63 -20.13
N PHE A 12 12.63 -35.48 -19.11
CA PHE A 12 12.15 -35.12 -17.75
C PHE A 12 13.09 -34.16 -17.03
N GLU A 13 14.40 -34.33 -17.13
CA GLU A 13 15.37 -33.37 -16.53
C GLU A 13 15.35 -32.01 -17.24
N LEU A 14 15.18 -32.02 -18.57
CA LEU A 14 15.00 -30.81 -19.35
C LEU A 14 13.72 -30.08 -18.94
N PHE A 15 12.63 -30.82 -18.76
CA PHE A 15 11.37 -30.29 -18.27
C PHE A 15 11.49 -29.68 -16.85
N GLN A 16 12.17 -30.38 -15.93
CA GLN A 16 12.42 -29.86 -14.59
C GLN A 16 13.26 -28.58 -14.60
N ARG A 17 14.30 -28.51 -15.43
CA ARG A 17 15.12 -27.29 -15.58
C ARG A 17 14.29 -26.14 -16.15
N ILE A 18 13.51 -26.37 -17.20
CA ILE A 18 12.65 -25.34 -17.79
C ILE A 18 11.64 -24.82 -16.75
N ILE A 19 11.04 -25.70 -15.96
CA ILE A 19 10.12 -25.28 -14.90
C ILE A 19 10.88 -24.47 -13.82
N ALA A 20 12.02 -24.96 -13.35
CA ALA A 20 12.80 -24.28 -12.32
C ALA A 20 13.25 -22.88 -12.79
N ASP A 21 13.75 -22.76 -14.02
CA ASP A 21 14.17 -21.48 -14.60
C ASP A 21 12.99 -20.52 -14.79
N ASN A 22 11.82 -21.02 -15.19
CA ASN A 22 10.62 -20.21 -15.34
C ASN A 22 10.06 -19.77 -13.98
N LEU A 23 10.11 -20.62 -12.95
CA LEU A 23 9.65 -20.27 -11.59
C LEU A 23 10.52 -19.19 -10.93
N VAL A 24 11.80 -19.09 -11.29
CA VAL A 24 12.73 -18.06 -10.83
C VAL A 24 12.70 -16.81 -11.71
N SER A 25 11.96 -16.84 -12.82
CA SER A 25 11.84 -15.68 -13.70
C SER A 25 11.23 -14.48 -12.95
N PRO A 26 11.65 -13.24 -13.23
CA PRO A 26 11.13 -12.03 -12.57
C PRO A 26 9.60 -11.93 -12.65
N LEU A 27 9.00 -12.41 -13.74
CA LEU A 27 7.55 -12.42 -13.91
C LEU A 27 6.87 -13.44 -13.00
N ALA A 28 7.42 -14.65 -12.87
CA ALA A 28 6.86 -15.68 -11.99
C ALA A 28 6.93 -15.25 -10.53
N VAL A 29 8.05 -14.68 -10.10
CA VAL A 29 8.20 -14.11 -8.75
C VAL A 29 7.16 -13.02 -8.51
N LEU A 30 6.98 -12.11 -9.45
CA LEU A 30 5.97 -11.04 -9.34
C LEU A 30 4.55 -11.61 -9.24
N LEU A 31 4.19 -12.59 -10.07
CA LEU A 31 2.88 -13.24 -10.03
C LEU A 31 2.65 -13.95 -8.70
N PHE A 32 3.66 -14.65 -8.19
CA PHE A 32 3.59 -15.31 -6.89
C PHE A 32 3.37 -14.31 -5.77
N GLN A 33 4.10 -13.18 -5.76
CA GLN A 33 3.92 -12.08 -4.81
C GLN A 33 2.50 -11.52 -4.87
N ILE A 34 1.95 -11.29 -6.06
CA ILE A 34 0.58 -10.82 -6.25
C ILE A 34 -0.42 -11.81 -5.64
N ILE A 35 -0.25 -13.11 -5.88
CA ILE A 35 -1.13 -14.15 -5.32
C ILE A 35 -1.09 -14.11 -3.80
N VAL A 36 0.10 -14.04 -3.20
CA VAL A 36 0.24 -14.00 -1.74
C VAL A 36 -0.37 -12.72 -1.15
N ILE A 37 -0.13 -11.57 -1.79
CA ILE A 37 -0.72 -10.29 -1.37
C ILE A 37 -2.25 -10.36 -1.44
N LEU A 38 -2.81 -10.83 -2.56
CA LEU A 38 -4.26 -10.93 -2.73
C LEU A 38 -4.90 -11.90 -1.73
N ALA A 39 -4.25 -13.04 -1.46
CA ALA A 39 -4.71 -13.98 -0.46
C ALA A 39 -4.73 -13.36 0.94
N ALA A 40 -3.64 -12.69 1.35
CA ALA A 40 -3.57 -12.00 2.62
C ALA A 40 -4.61 -10.88 2.73
N VAL A 41 -4.71 -10.02 1.72
CA VAL A 41 -5.71 -8.95 1.64
C VAL A 41 -7.12 -9.53 1.80
N ARG A 42 -7.44 -10.64 1.12
CA ARG A 42 -8.76 -11.28 1.21
C ARG A 42 -9.06 -11.80 2.61
N ILE A 43 -8.07 -12.43 3.26
CA ILE A 43 -8.20 -12.96 4.62
C ILE A 43 -8.41 -11.82 5.63
N PHE A 44 -7.57 -10.79 5.57
CA PHE A 44 -7.67 -9.66 6.50
C PHE A 44 -8.94 -8.82 6.26
N SER A 45 -9.31 -8.58 5.01
CA SER A 45 -10.56 -7.87 4.67
C SER A 45 -11.78 -8.62 5.21
N TRP A 46 -11.84 -9.94 5.05
CA TRP A 46 -12.89 -10.78 5.63
C TRP A 46 -12.91 -10.70 7.16
N LEU A 47 -11.74 -10.79 7.80
CA LEU A 47 -11.63 -10.72 9.26
C LEU A 47 -12.12 -9.37 9.81
N PHE A 48 -11.73 -8.26 9.14
CA PHE A 48 -12.17 -6.92 9.54
C PHE A 48 -13.65 -6.68 9.29
N SER A 49 -14.20 -7.21 8.21
CA SER A 49 -15.65 -7.17 7.94
C SER A 49 -16.44 -7.89 9.03
N TYR A 50 -15.91 -8.99 9.57
CA TYR A 50 -16.56 -9.71 10.68
C TYR A 50 -16.63 -8.89 11.98
N ILE A 51 -15.67 -7.98 12.18
CA ILE A 51 -15.65 -7.05 13.34
C ILE A 51 -16.49 -5.78 13.05
N GLY A 52 -17.15 -5.69 11.89
CA GLY A 52 -17.92 -4.50 11.48
C GLY A 52 -17.08 -3.33 10.97
N GLN A 53 -15.79 -3.54 10.73
CA GLN A 53 -14.91 -2.54 10.12
C GLN A 53 -14.93 -2.64 8.59
N PRO A 54 -14.68 -1.52 7.87
CA PRO A 54 -14.52 -1.55 6.42
C PRO A 54 -13.40 -2.50 5.99
N GLY A 55 -13.61 -3.27 4.91
CA GLY A 55 -12.64 -4.23 4.38
C GLY A 55 -11.30 -3.59 4.02
N VAL A 56 -11.30 -2.33 3.60
CA VAL A 56 -10.09 -1.56 3.30
C VAL A 56 -9.13 -1.45 4.49
N MET A 57 -9.64 -1.45 5.73
CA MET A 57 -8.78 -1.48 6.92
C MET A 57 -8.02 -2.79 7.01
N GLY A 58 -8.66 -3.91 6.65
CA GLY A 58 -8.01 -5.21 6.52
C GLY A 58 -6.94 -5.22 5.43
N GLU A 59 -7.18 -4.58 4.30
CA GLU A 59 -6.22 -4.45 3.20
C GLU A 59 -4.94 -3.71 3.65
N ILE A 60 -5.10 -2.60 4.37
CA ILE A 60 -3.97 -1.83 4.93
C ILE A 60 -3.19 -2.67 5.95
N ILE A 61 -3.87 -3.32 6.87
CA ILE A 61 -3.24 -4.17 7.88
C ILE A 61 -2.52 -5.37 7.23
N ALA A 62 -3.11 -5.99 6.20
CA ALA A 62 -2.45 -7.04 5.43
C ALA A 62 -1.11 -6.56 4.84
N GLY A 63 -1.08 -5.34 4.29
CA GLY A 63 0.15 -4.74 3.76
C GLY A 63 1.21 -4.50 4.85
N ILE A 64 0.82 -4.05 6.04
CA ILE A 64 1.73 -3.86 7.18
C ILE A 64 2.27 -5.21 7.67
N VAL A 65 1.41 -6.22 7.76
CA VAL A 65 1.78 -7.57 8.20
C VAL A 65 2.76 -8.24 7.23
N LEU A 66 2.51 -8.15 5.93
CA LEU A 66 3.39 -8.67 4.89
C LEU A 66 4.66 -7.84 4.70
N GLY A 67 4.69 -6.62 5.21
CA GLY A 67 5.79 -5.67 5.04
C GLY A 67 7.00 -5.97 5.93
N PRO A 68 8.07 -5.17 5.76
CA PRO A 68 9.30 -5.32 6.54
C PRO A 68 9.08 -5.07 8.04
N SER A 69 8.01 -4.35 8.40
CA SER A 69 7.72 -3.97 9.79
C SER A 69 7.31 -5.16 10.67
N LEU A 70 6.58 -6.12 10.13
CA LEU A 70 6.13 -7.28 10.90
C LEU A 70 6.77 -8.57 10.37
N LEU A 71 6.49 -8.97 9.14
CA LEU A 71 7.04 -10.19 8.55
C LEU A 71 8.57 -10.12 8.46
N GLY A 72 9.12 -8.99 8.00
CA GLY A 72 10.56 -8.80 7.90
C GLY A 72 11.26 -8.75 9.26
N TYR A 73 10.59 -8.24 10.30
CA TYR A 73 11.14 -8.19 11.65
C TYR A 73 11.16 -9.56 12.34
N PHE A 74 10.04 -10.31 12.28
CA PHE A 74 9.93 -11.61 12.96
C PHE A 74 10.51 -12.77 12.15
N PHE A 75 10.43 -12.72 10.82
CA PHE A 75 10.84 -13.79 9.92
C PHE A 75 11.64 -13.25 8.73
N PRO A 76 12.87 -12.70 8.95
CA PRO A 76 13.64 -12.04 7.90
C PRO A 76 13.94 -12.94 6.70
N ASN A 77 14.34 -14.19 6.95
CA ASN A 77 14.65 -15.16 5.88
C ASN A 77 13.42 -15.46 5.00
N PHE A 78 12.25 -15.58 5.61
CA PHE A 78 11.00 -15.82 4.88
C PHE A 78 10.57 -14.59 4.09
N PHE A 79 10.76 -13.40 4.67
CA PHE A 79 10.48 -12.13 3.97
C PHE A 79 11.37 -11.96 2.75
N GLU A 80 12.68 -12.20 2.85
CA GLU A 80 13.61 -12.09 1.71
C GLU A 80 13.32 -13.14 0.62
N MET A 81 12.87 -14.34 1.01
CA MET A 81 12.44 -15.36 0.06
C MET A 81 11.16 -14.93 -0.69
N LEU A 82 10.19 -14.33 0.01
CA LEU A 82 8.93 -13.90 -0.56
C LEU A 82 9.05 -12.59 -1.34
N PHE A 83 9.84 -11.65 -0.82
CA PHE A 83 10.06 -10.31 -1.38
C PHE A 83 11.55 -10.04 -1.62
N PRO A 84 12.19 -10.75 -2.58
CA PRO A 84 13.58 -10.49 -2.91
C PRO A 84 13.78 -9.02 -3.31
N PRO A 85 14.87 -8.36 -2.89
CA PRO A 85 15.11 -6.94 -3.17
C PRO A 85 15.03 -6.58 -4.65
N ALA A 86 15.45 -7.48 -5.54
CA ALA A 86 15.40 -7.29 -6.99
C ALA A 86 13.95 -7.20 -7.54
N SER A 87 12.96 -7.79 -6.85
CA SER A 87 11.56 -7.78 -7.29
C SER A 87 10.77 -6.59 -6.78
N LEU A 88 11.24 -5.92 -5.71
CA LEU A 88 10.53 -4.80 -5.08
C LEU A 88 10.31 -3.63 -6.03
N MET A 89 11.22 -3.41 -6.99
CA MET A 89 11.07 -2.37 -8.00
C MET A 89 9.86 -2.65 -8.90
N ASN A 90 9.67 -3.89 -9.33
CA ASN A 90 8.53 -4.30 -10.16
C ASN A 90 7.21 -4.17 -9.39
N LEU A 91 7.22 -4.55 -8.12
CA LEU A 91 6.06 -4.43 -7.24
C LEU A 91 5.68 -2.96 -7.01
N ASN A 92 6.68 -2.09 -6.84
CA ASN A 92 6.48 -0.64 -6.70
C ASN A 92 5.87 -0.04 -7.98
N LEU A 93 6.40 -0.37 -9.16
CA LEU A 93 5.82 0.08 -10.43
C LEU A 93 4.37 -0.36 -10.58
N LEU A 94 4.07 -1.63 -10.26
CA LEU A 94 2.70 -2.15 -10.31
C LEU A 94 1.78 -1.41 -9.33
N SER A 95 2.24 -1.09 -8.12
CA SER A 95 1.45 -0.34 -7.14
C SER A 95 1.13 1.08 -7.61
N GLN A 96 2.09 1.75 -8.26
CA GLN A 96 1.86 3.09 -8.82
C GLN A 96 0.86 3.06 -9.97
N ILE A 97 0.98 2.09 -10.89
CA ILE A 97 0.01 1.90 -11.97
C ILE A 97 -1.38 1.60 -11.38
N GLY A 98 -1.45 0.71 -10.40
CA GLY A 98 -2.68 0.38 -9.70
C GLY A 98 -3.33 1.59 -9.05
N LEU A 99 -2.55 2.44 -8.39
CA LEU A 99 -3.04 3.69 -7.80
C LEU A 99 -3.60 4.65 -8.85
N VAL A 100 -2.91 4.84 -9.98
CA VAL A 100 -3.38 5.71 -11.07
C VAL A 100 -4.70 5.20 -11.64
N LEU A 101 -4.80 3.89 -11.92
CA LEU A 101 -6.03 3.27 -12.42
C LEU A 101 -7.17 3.37 -11.42
N PHE A 102 -6.90 3.15 -10.14
CA PHE A 102 -7.88 3.28 -9.07
C PHE A 102 -8.42 4.72 -8.98
N MET A 103 -7.53 5.72 -9.00
CA MET A 103 -7.93 7.12 -8.98
C MET A 103 -8.72 7.52 -10.23
N PHE A 104 -8.40 6.95 -11.39
CA PHE A 104 -9.16 7.15 -12.62
C PHE A 104 -10.58 6.61 -12.50
N VAL A 105 -10.74 5.39 -12.00
CA VAL A 105 -12.08 4.77 -11.78
C VAL A 105 -12.92 5.62 -10.84
N ILE A 106 -12.34 6.01 -9.68
CA ILE A 106 -13.05 6.90 -8.73
C ILE A 106 -13.42 8.23 -9.37
N GLY A 107 -12.50 8.81 -10.17
CA GLY A 107 -12.79 10.06 -10.88
C GLY A 107 -13.96 9.96 -11.87
N MET A 108 -14.13 8.80 -12.49
CA MET A 108 -15.27 8.56 -13.38
C MET A 108 -16.61 8.38 -12.64
N GLU A 109 -16.57 7.89 -11.40
CA GLU A 109 -17.77 7.68 -10.58
C GLU A 109 -18.28 8.97 -9.92
N LEU A 110 -17.49 10.06 -9.95
CA LEU A 110 -17.89 11.34 -9.35
C LEU A 110 -19.03 11.99 -10.13
N ASP A 111 -20.17 12.17 -9.46
CA ASP A 111 -21.30 12.95 -9.98
C ASP A 111 -21.08 14.44 -9.73
N PHE A 112 -20.60 15.14 -10.76
CA PHE A 112 -20.40 16.59 -10.72
C PHE A 112 -21.68 17.39 -10.52
N GLY A 113 -22.83 16.84 -10.85
CA GLY A 113 -24.14 17.49 -10.65
C GLY A 113 -24.48 17.61 -9.17
N VAL A 114 -24.29 16.53 -8.42
CA VAL A 114 -24.49 16.52 -6.96
C VAL A 114 -23.47 17.44 -6.27
N LEU A 115 -22.22 17.39 -6.72
CA LEU A 115 -21.14 18.21 -6.14
C LEU A 115 -21.41 19.72 -6.33
N LYS A 116 -21.90 20.14 -7.50
CA LYS A 116 -22.23 21.54 -7.79
C LYS A 116 -23.37 22.06 -6.92
N ASN A 117 -24.37 21.23 -6.67
CA ASN A 117 -25.54 21.63 -5.86
C ASN A 117 -25.21 21.78 -4.37
N LYS A 118 -24.18 21.09 -3.86
CA LYS A 118 -23.75 21.14 -2.46
C LYS A 118 -22.38 21.78 -2.26
N MET A 119 -21.95 22.62 -3.19
CA MET A 119 -20.60 23.16 -3.23
C MET A 119 -20.20 23.91 -1.96
N ASN A 120 -21.08 24.73 -1.40
CA ASN A 120 -20.80 25.50 -0.18
C ASN A 120 -20.62 24.59 1.04
N GLU A 121 -21.46 23.58 1.19
CA GLU A 121 -21.35 22.60 2.28
C GLU A 121 -20.06 21.79 2.15
N THR A 122 -19.77 21.35 0.94
CA THR A 122 -18.55 20.58 0.62
C THR A 122 -17.29 21.39 0.89
N LEU A 123 -17.25 22.67 0.54
CA LEU A 123 -16.13 23.57 0.81
C LEU A 123 -15.89 23.73 2.31
N VAL A 124 -16.95 23.99 3.09
CA VAL A 124 -16.82 24.15 4.56
C VAL A 124 -16.30 22.86 5.20
N ILE A 125 -16.88 21.72 4.86
CA ILE A 125 -16.47 20.42 5.40
C ILE A 125 -15.02 20.10 5.02
N SER A 126 -14.63 20.32 3.78
CA SER A 126 -13.26 20.08 3.31
C SER A 126 -12.23 20.96 4.01
N HIS A 127 -12.54 22.26 4.16
CA HIS A 127 -11.65 23.17 4.89
C HIS A 127 -11.55 22.82 6.37
N ALA A 128 -12.66 22.52 7.03
CA ALA A 128 -12.65 22.07 8.42
C ALA A 128 -11.85 20.78 8.59
N GLY A 129 -12.01 19.82 7.66
CA GLY A 129 -11.28 18.54 7.68
C GLY A 129 -9.76 18.67 7.50
N ILE A 130 -9.27 19.78 6.94
CA ILE A 130 -7.84 20.06 6.78
C ILE A 130 -7.33 20.96 7.91
N VAL A 131 -8.02 22.07 8.15
CA VAL A 131 -7.57 23.13 9.08
C VAL A 131 -7.58 22.65 10.52
N VAL A 132 -8.66 22.00 10.94
CA VAL A 132 -8.79 21.54 12.34
C VAL A 132 -7.72 20.52 12.72
N PRO A 133 -7.50 19.41 11.97
CA PRO A 133 -6.42 18.47 12.29
C PRO A 133 -5.03 19.10 12.20
N PHE A 134 -4.80 20.02 11.25
CA PHE A 134 -3.53 20.74 11.13
C PHE A 134 -3.19 21.51 12.40
N PHE A 135 -4.13 22.32 12.91
CA PHE A 135 -3.92 23.05 14.15
C PHE A 135 -3.80 22.16 15.37
N LEU A 136 -4.59 21.08 15.44
CA LEU A 136 -4.43 20.08 16.50
C LEU A 136 -3.05 19.41 16.46
N GLY A 137 -2.51 19.15 15.27
CA GLY A 137 -1.14 18.65 15.11
C GLY A 137 -0.09 19.63 15.62
N ILE A 138 -0.23 20.93 15.31
CA ILE A 138 0.66 21.96 15.86
C ILE A 138 0.57 22.01 17.38
N VAL A 139 -0.64 21.99 17.95
CA VAL A 139 -0.83 21.98 19.41
C VAL A 139 -0.21 20.73 20.03
N THR A 140 -0.43 19.56 19.44
CA THR A 140 0.17 18.29 19.91
C THR A 140 1.69 18.33 19.87
N SER A 141 2.28 19.02 18.90
CA SER A 141 3.73 19.11 18.76
C SER A 141 4.43 19.79 19.94
N PHE A 142 3.74 20.66 20.71
CA PHE A 142 4.30 21.26 21.93
C PHE A 142 4.65 20.21 23.00
N TRP A 143 3.86 19.12 23.09
CA TRP A 143 4.12 18.04 24.07
C TRP A 143 5.07 16.97 23.55
N VAL A 144 5.09 16.79 22.23
CA VAL A 144 5.82 15.67 21.59
C VAL A 144 7.24 16.10 21.20
N TYR A 145 7.47 17.40 20.97
CA TYR A 145 8.75 17.91 20.46
C TYR A 145 9.94 17.56 21.36
N GLU A 146 9.85 17.82 22.67
CA GLU A 146 10.97 17.58 23.61
C GLU A 146 11.39 16.11 23.67
N LYS A 147 10.45 15.19 23.45
CA LYS A 147 10.67 13.75 23.57
C LYS A 147 11.10 13.08 22.27
N TYR A 148 10.64 13.57 21.12
CA TYR A 148 10.77 12.87 19.84
C TYR A 148 11.47 13.69 18.75
N ALA A 149 11.77 14.96 18.96
CA ALA A 149 12.51 15.74 17.98
C ALA A 149 13.94 15.20 17.86
N VAL A 150 14.37 15.04 16.61
CA VAL A 150 15.76 14.66 16.32
C VAL A 150 16.69 15.84 16.66
N THR A 151 17.86 15.53 17.17
CA THR A 151 18.89 16.53 17.54
C THR A 151 19.08 17.53 16.38
N HIS A 152 18.99 18.84 16.68
CA HIS A 152 19.09 19.95 15.72
C HIS A 152 17.84 20.25 14.86
N THR A 153 16.71 19.60 15.08
CA THR A 153 15.46 19.98 14.38
C THR A 153 14.84 21.18 15.10
N ALA A 154 14.63 22.30 14.40
CA ALA A 154 13.92 23.44 14.99
C ALA A 154 12.43 23.10 15.22
N PHE A 155 11.80 23.76 16.22
CA PHE A 155 10.40 23.49 16.57
C PHE A 155 9.43 23.72 15.41
N LEU A 156 9.62 24.80 14.64
CA LEU A 156 8.68 25.15 13.57
C LEU A 156 8.58 24.09 12.45
N PRO A 157 9.68 23.59 11.87
CA PRO A 157 9.61 22.48 10.91
C PRO A 157 8.99 21.23 11.48
N PHE A 158 9.27 20.89 12.75
CA PHE A 158 8.68 19.75 13.42
C PHE A 158 7.16 19.91 13.58
N ALA A 159 6.70 21.06 14.07
CA ALA A 159 5.28 21.35 14.27
C ALA A 159 4.51 21.38 12.94
N LEU A 160 5.10 21.96 11.89
CA LEU A 160 4.52 21.92 10.54
C LEU A 160 4.43 20.49 10.01
N PHE A 161 5.47 19.68 10.22
CA PHE A 161 5.46 18.28 9.79
C PHE A 161 4.34 17.49 10.49
N ILE A 162 4.18 17.62 11.80
CA ILE A 162 3.11 16.95 12.54
C ILE A 162 1.73 17.48 12.10
N GLY A 163 1.58 18.82 11.94
CA GLY A 163 0.35 19.42 11.47
C GLY A 163 -0.08 18.93 10.10
N ILE A 164 0.84 18.90 9.13
CA ILE A 164 0.60 18.38 7.79
C ILE A 164 0.25 16.88 7.87
N SER A 165 1.02 16.10 8.63
CA SER A 165 0.79 14.66 8.77
C SER A 165 -0.61 14.33 9.31
N MET A 166 -1.12 15.15 10.24
CA MET A 166 -2.47 14.97 10.78
C MET A 166 -3.57 15.48 9.84
N SER A 167 -3.28 16.43 8.94
CA SER A 167 -4.26 17.00 8.01
C SER A 167 -4.35 16.22 6.68
N ILE A 168 -3.38 15.36 6.37
CA ILE A 168 -3.41 14.57 5.14
C ILE A 168 -4.56 13.56 5.20
N THR A 169 -5.63 13.86 4.46
CA THR A 169 -6.72 12.92 4.27
C THR A 169 -6.39 12.00 3.09
N ALA A 170 -6.29 10.72 3.37
CA ALA A 170 -6.11 9.72 2.32
C ALA A 170 -7.39 9.58 1.51
N PHE A 171 -7.57 10.41 0.48
CA PHE A 171 -8.76 10.40 -0.39
C PHE A 171 -9.07 9.00 -0.96
N PRO A 172 -8.09 8.20 -1.43
CA PRO A 172 -8.37 6.85 -1.92
C PRO A 172 -9.00 5.93 -0.86
N VAL A 173 -8.56 6.05 0.39
CA VAL A 173 -9.10 5.25 1.50
C VAL A 173 -10.52 5.69 1.83
N LEU A 174 -10.77 7.01 1.89
CA LEU A 174 -12.10 7.54 2.13
C LEU A 174 -13.09 7.12 1.05
N ALA A 175 -12.71 7.25 -0.23
CA ALA A 175 -13.53 6.86 -1.36
C ALA A 175 -13.89 5.36 -1.29
N ARG A 176 -12.94 4.50 -0.95
CA ARG A 176 -13.17 3.07 -0.78
C ARG A 176 -14.15 2.76 0.35
N ILE A 177 -14.02 3.45 1.50
CA ILE A 177 -14.94 3.29 2.64
C ILE A 177 -16.37 3.71 2.26
N VAL A 178 -16.52 4.82 1.53
CA VAL A 178 -17.83 5.32 1.07
C VAL A 178 -18.49 4.32 0.13
N GLN A 179 -17.75 3.78 -0.84
CA GLN A 179 -18.24 2.73 -1.74
C GLN A 179 -18.68 1.47 -0.98
N GLU A 180 -17.89 0.99 -0.02
CA GLU A 180 -18.22 -0.20 0.77
C GLU A 180 -19.46 -0.01 1.65
N ARG A 181 -19.74 1.22 2.08
CA ARG A 181 -20.91 1.56 2.89
C ARG A 181 -22.14 1.87 2.08
N GLY A 182 -22.03 1.94 0.74
CA GLY A 182 -23.14 2.25 -0.17
C GLY A 182 -23.68 3.67 -0.01
N LEU A 183 -22.83 4.61 0.38
CA LEU A 183 -23.15 6.02 0.60
C LEU A 183 -22.84 6.87 -0.63
#